data_8f983115d27cdb0f522c691dc3c4c141
#
_entry.id   8f983115d27cdb0f522c691dc3c4c141
#
_cell.length_a   1.000
_cell.length_b   1.000
_cell.length_c   1.000
_cell.angle_alpha   90.00
_cell.angle_beta   90.00
_cell.angle_gamma   90.00
#
_symmetry.space_group_name_H-M   'P 1'
#
loop_
_entity.id
_entity.type
_entity.pdbx_description
1 polymer ?
#
loop_
_entity_poly.entity_id
_entity_poly.type
_entity_poly.pdbx_seq_one_letter_code
_entity_poly.pdbx_strand_id
1 'polypeptide(L)'
;MTDIALKDYLQKYKTQLMLTLLVTGLLSVAIVVPGVYYWEEIKQITVLYILIKIIVILVPLMLAVAYLTYAERKFIGYMQVRIGPNRVGPRGWLQPIADALKLLSKEIIVPTNSSRFLFVIAPMLSIAPALAAWAVLPFTDTLVLANIDASLLYILALTSMGVYGVIIAGWASNSKYAFLGAMRSAAQIVSYEIAMGFALVGVLIAGGSLNLVEIVEAQQGSFLHWFWLPLLPLFLVYFISGVAETNRAPFDVSEGESEIVAGFHVEYSGMAFAVFFLAEYANMILIAALAALMFLGGWLSPFQGTWFEPWFEWVPGIFWLFAKIFIMAFFFLWFRATFPRYRYDQIMRLGWKVFIPITIVWLVLEGAAVVAGIGPWFD
;
A
#
# COMPACT_ATOMS: atom_id res chain seq x y z
N MET A 1 37.39 -26.13 -10.38
CA MET A 1 37.85 -24.84 -9.83
C MET A 1 38.71 -25.18 -8.63
N THR A 2 40.00 -24.91 -8.69
CA THR A 2 40.92 -25.21 -7.58
C THR A 2 40.58 -24.34 -6.36
N ASP A 3 40.76 -24.88 -5.16
CA ASP A 3 40.49 -24.22 -3.86
C ASP A 3 41.14 -22.83 -3.73
N ILE A 4 42.22 -22.57 -4.45
CA ILE A 4 42.96 -21.30 -4.51
C ILE A 4 42.11 -20.24 -5.27
N ALA A 5 41.51 -20.59 -6.40
CA ALA A 5 40.68 -19.67 -7.19
C ALA A 5 39.38 -19.26 -6.45
N LEU A 6 38.84 -20.17 -5.62
CA LEU A 6 37.68 -19.87 -4.79
C LEU A 6 38.03 -18.94 -3.63
N LYS A 7 39.18 -19.12 -2.99
CA LYS A 7 39.66 -18.22 -1.91
C LYS A 7 39.94 -16.82 -2.42
N ASP A 8 40.60 -16.69 -3.56
CA ASP A 8 40.89 -15.38 -4.20
C ASP A 8 39.60 -14.67 -4.62
N TYR A 9 38.63 -15.41 -5.16
CA TYR A 9 37.32 -14.88 -5.53
C TYR A 9 36.57 -14.36 -4.29
N LEU A 10 36.52 -15.14 -3.20
CA LEU A 10 35.86 -14.77 -1.96
C LEU A 10 36.55 -13.55 -1.29
N GLN A 11 37.88 -13.49 -1.35
CA GLN A 11 38.64 -12.38 -0.76
C GLN A 11 38.43 -11.09 -1.57
N LYS A 12 38.41 -11.16 -2.87
CA LYS A 12 38.09 -10.02 -3.77
C LYS A 12 36.67 -9.50 -3.55
N TYR A 13 35.69 -10.39 -3.36
CA TYR A 13 34.30 -10.04 -3.07
C TYR A 13 34.15 -9.38 -1.69
N LYS A 14 34.86 -9.86 -0.68
CA LYS A 14 34.89 -9.30 0.66
C LYS A 14 35.48 -7.89 0.65
N THR A 15 36.57 -7.66 -0.10
CA THR A 15 37.20 -6.36 -0.22
C THR A 15 36.32 -5.37 -0.96
N GLN A 16 35.67 -5.77 -2.06
CA GLN A 16 34.71 -4.94 -2.77
C GLN A 16 33.49 -4.59 -1.91
N LEU A 17 32.95 -5.54 -1.16
CA LEU A 17 31.83 -5.29 -0.25
C LEU A 17 32.20 -4.33 0.86
N MET A 18 33.39 -4.48 1.48
CA MET A 18 33.90 -3.55 2.49
C MET A 18 34.10 -2.14 1.90
N LEU A 19 34.64 -2.04 0.67
CA LEU A 19 34.85 -0.75 0.00
C LEU A 19 33.52 -0.06 -0.29
N THR A 20 32.52 -0.81 -0.75
CA THR A 20 31.17 -0.29 -1.03
C THR A 20 30.49 0.19 0.25
N LEU A 21 30.59 -0.59 1.33
CA LEU A 21 30.03 -0.20 2.64
C LEU A 21 30.74 1.02 3.22
N LEU A 22 32.04 1.15 3.00
CA LEU A 22 32.84 2.29 3.47
C LEU A 22 32.51 3.56 2.67
N VAL A 23 32.39 3.45 1.36
CA VAL A 23 32.00 4.57 0.49
C VAL A 23 30.56 5.00 0.75
N THR A 24 29.61 4.07 0.88
CA THR A 24 28.21 4.41 1.22
C THR A 24 28.10 4.98 2.63
N GLY A 25 28.85 4.47 3.60
CA GLY A 25 28.93 5.03 4.94
C GLY A 25 29.50 6.45 4.96
N LEU A 26 30.58 6.71 4.23
CA LEU A 26 31.17 8.04 4.13
C LEU A 26 30.22 9.03 3.40
N LEU A 27 29.55 8.61 2.33
CA LEU A 27 28.56 9.42 1.62
C LEU A 27 27.35 9.73 2.50
N SER A 28 26.86 8.76 3.29
CA SER A 28 25.76 9.03 4.20
C SER A 28 26.14 10.00 5.31
N VAL A 29 27.35 9.89 5.87
CA VAL A 29 27.89 10.85 6.86
C VAL A 29 28.06 12.24 6.24
N ALA A 30 28.61 12.31 5.03
CA ALA A 30 28.82 13.58 4.31
C ALA A 30 27.51 14.33 3.96
N ILE A 31 26.39 13.62 3.87
CA ILE A 31 25.07 14.22 3.60
C ILE A 31 24.32 14.51 4.90
N VAL A 32 24.34 13.57 5.84
CA VAL A 32 23.57 13.66 7.08
C VAL A 32 24.14 14.70 8.04
N VAL A 33 25.46 14.77 8.19
CA VAL A 33 26.10 15.71 9.14
C VAL A 33 25.83 17.17 8.79
N PRO A 34 26.04 17.65 7.55
CA PRO A 34 25.66 19.01 7.18
C PRO A 34 24.15 19.23 7.27
N GLY A 35 23.33 18.24 6.88
CA GLY A 35 21.88 18.32 6.99
C GLY A 35 21.40 18.55 8.44
N VAL A 36 22.00 17.87 9.42
CA VAL A 36 21.70 18.09 10.83
C VAL A 36 22.21 19.43 11.33
N TYR A 37 23.41 19.86 10.89
CA TYR A 37 24.02 21.12 11.33
C TYR A 37 23.24 22.33 10.80
N TYR A 38 22.80 22.32 9.54
CA TYR A 38 22.02 23.41 8.92
C TYR A 38 20.50 23.21 9.04
N TRP A 39 20.01 22.30 9.89
CA TRP A 39 18.59 21.94 9.97
C TRP A 39 17.68 23.13 10.29
N GLU A 40 18.12 24.01 11.20
CA GLU A 40 17.33 25.21 11.58
C GLU A 40 17.28 26.25 10.44
N GLU A 41 18.36 26.37 9.65
CA GLU A 41 18.38 27.24 8.47
C GLU A 41 17.50 26.67 7.34
N ILE A 42 17.52 25.34 7.16
CA ILE A 42 16.70 24.64 6.16
C ILE A 42 15.20 24.82 6.50
N LYS A 43 14.81 24.78 7.76
CA LYS A 43 13.42 25.02 8.16
C LYS A 43 12.92 26.42 7.80
N GLN A 44 13.79 27.43 7.75
CA GLN A 44 13.40 28.79 7.37
C GLN A 44 13.06 28.87 5.88
N ILE A 45 13.59 27.97 5.04
CA ILE A 45 13.24 27.85 3.63
C ILE A 45 12.09 26.86 3.48
N THR A 46 10.86 27.33 3.63
CA THR A 46 9.64 26.49 3.65
C THR A 46 9.57 25.49 2.50
N VAL A 47 9.92 25.89 1.29
CA VAL A 47 9.87 25.01 0.12
C VAL A 47 10.87 23.84 0.23
N LEU A 48 12.11 24.14 0.66
CA LEU A 48 13.15 23.12 0.82
C LEU A 48 12.78 22.13 1.92
N TYR A 49 12.24 22.62 3.04
CA TYR A 49 11.76 21.79 4.15
C TYR A 49 10.64 20.84 3.73
N ILE A 50 9.65 21.33 2.96
CA ILE A 50 8.57 20.49 2.44
C ILE A 50 9.11 19.44 1.47
N LEU A 51 10.02 19.80 0.56
CA LEU A 51 10.64 18.85 -0.38
C LEU A 51 11.41 17.74 0.35
N ILE A 52 12.14 18.07 1.42
CA ILE A 52 12.84 17.07 2.24
C ILE A 52 11.84 16.11 2.88
N LYS A 53 10.74 16.62 3.48
CA LYS A 53 9.68 15.78 4.04
C LYS A 53 9.07 14.84 3.01
N ILE A 54 8.79 15.33 1.81
CA ILE A 54 8.28 14.50 0.70
C ILE A 54 9.27 13.38 0.37
N ILE A 55 10.55 13.68 0.22
CA ILE A 55 11.59 12.69 -0.09
C ILE A 55 11.71 11.65 1.03
N VAL A 56 11.68 12.08 2.29
CA VAL A 56 11.73 11.20 3.47
C VAL A 56 10.56 10.23 3.53
N ILE A 57 9.39 10.59 2.99
CA ILE A 57 8.23 9.69 2.92
C ILE A 57 8.31 8.82 1.66
N LEU A 58 8.55 9.42 0.48
CA LEU A 58 8.46 8.70 -0.79
C LEU A 58 9.59 7.69 -0.99
N VAL A 59 10.83 7.98 -0.57
CA VAL A 59 11.95 7.06 -0.77
C VAL A 59 11.77 5.76 0.00
N PRO A 60 11.47 5.75 1.32
CA PRO A 60 11.16 4.54 2.05
C PRO A 60 9.93 3.80 1.50
N LEU A 61 8.89 4.54 1.06
CA LEU A 61 7.70 3.95 0.45
C LEU A 61 8.07 3.18 -0.83
N MET A 62 8.82 3.80 -1.74
CA MET A 62 9.25 3.14 -2.98
C MET A 62 10.14 1.92 -2.72
N LEU A 63 11.00 1.99 -1.70
CA LEU A 63 11.77 0.83 -1.25
C LEU A 63 10.85 -0.27 -0.67
N ALA A 64 9.86 0.10 0.15
CA ALA A 64 8.89 -0.85 0.69
C ALA A 64 8.09 -1.53 -0.44
N VAL A 65 7.64 -0.78 -1.45
CA VAL A 65 6.97 -1.32 -2.65
C VAL A 65 7.88 -2.31 -3.38
N ALA A 66 9.14 -1.95 -3.63
CA ALA A 66 10.10 -2.83 -4.29
C ALA A 66 10.35 -4.13 -3.49
N TYR A 67 10.56 -4.02 -2.18
CA TYR A 67 10.80 -5.18 -1.32
C TYR A 67 9.53 -5.98 -1.02
N LEU A 68 8.34 -5.40 -1.11
CA LEU A 68 7.09 -6.13 -1.01
C LEU A 68 6.94 -7.13 -2.17
N THR A 69 7.38 -6.79 -3.38
CA THR A 69 7.42 -7.72 -4.52
C THR A 69 8.37 -8.92 -4.28
N TYR A 70 9.51 -8.66 -3.64
CA TYR A 70 10.42 -9.72 -3.23
C TYR A 70 9.83 -10.61 -2.14
N ALA A 71 9.24 -9.99 -1.10
CA ALA A 71 8.58 -10.69 -0.01
C ALA A 71 7.47 -11.61 -0.53
N GLU A 72 6.62 -11.11 -1.43
CA GLU A 72 5.56 -11.87 -2.04
C GLU A 72 6.09 -13.14 -2.73
N ARG A 73 7.09 -13.02 -3.60
CA ARG A 73 7.70 -14.16 -4.29
C ARG A 73 8.34 -15.15 -3.31
N LYS A 74 8.88 -14.69 -2.20
CA LYS A 74 9.45 -15.54 -1.13
C LYS A 74 8.37 -16.27 -0.36
N PHE A 75 7.34 -15.57 0.11
CA PHE A 75 6.24 -16.17 0.87
C PHE A 75 5.49 -17.21 0.05
N ILE A 76 5.11 -16.87 -1.19
CA ILE A 76 4.48 -17.83 -2.11
C ILE A 76 5.41 -19.02 -2.36
N GLY A 77 6.72 -18.78 -2.55
CA GLY A 77 7.70 -19.85 -2.71
C GLY A 77 7.70 -20.82 -1.53
N TYR A 78 7.79 -20.32 -0.31
CA TYR A 78 7.79 -21.15 0.90
C TYR A 78 6.46 -21.90 1.10
N MET A 79 5.31 -21.26 0.84
CA MET A 79 4.01 -21.94 0.89
C MET A 79 3.88 -23.06 -0.14
N GLN A 80 4.55 -22.93 -1.29
CA GLN A 80 4.58 -23.94 -2.34
C GLN A 80 5.77 -24.92 -2.19
N VAL A 81 6.44 -24.94 -1.04
CA VAL A 81 7.60 -25.80 -0.74
C VAL A 81 8.73 -25.63 -1.79
N ARG A 82 8.93 -24.41 -2.27
CA ARG A 82 10.02 -24.04 -3.20
C ARG A 82 10.77 -22.81 -2.72
N ILE A 83 12.03 -22.71 -3.16
CA ILE A 83 12.86 -21.53 -2.87
C ILE A 83 12.46 -20.42 -3.86
N GLY A 84 11.95 -19.29 -3.35
CA GLY A 84 11.71 -18.09 -4.15
C GLY A 84 13.02 -17.51 -4.73
N PRO A 85 13.05 -16.21 -5.16
CA PRO A 85 14.23 -15.55 -5.70
C PRO A 85 15.46 -15.75 -4.84
N ASN A 86 16.57 -16.31 -5.40
CA ASN A 86 17.76 -16.69 -4.62
C ASN A 86 19.10 -16.41 -5.34
N ARG A 87 19.08 -15.96 -6.61
CA ARG A 87 20.28 -15.87 -7.44
C ARG A 87 20.92 -14.50 -7.48
N VAL A 88 20.12 -13.44 -7.44
CA VAL A 88 20.61 -12.05 -7.57
C VAL A 88 20.92 -11.49 -6.20
N GLY A 89 22.20 -11.35 -5.88
CA GLY A 89 22.68 -10.94 -4.58
C GLY A 89 22.51 -12.03 -3.48
N PRO A 90 22.85 -11.69 -2.22
CA PRO A 90 22.70 -12.63 -1.11
C PRO A 90 21.24 -13.03 -0.92
N ARG A 91 20.92 -14.31 -1.07
CA ARG A 91 19.55 -14.86 -0.94
C ARG A 91 18.50 -14.18 -1.83
N GLY A 92 18.90 -13.53 -2.94
CA GLY A 92 17.99 -12.87 -3.87
C GLY A 92 17.59 -11.42 -3.47
N TRP A 93 18.24 -10.81 -2.50
CA TRP A 93 17.88 -9.47 -2.00
C TRP A 93 17.98 -8.36 -3.05
N LEU A 94 18.85 -8.51 -4.04
CA LEU A 94 19.01 -7.54 -5.13
C LEU A 94 18.03 -7.77 -6.31
N GLN A 95 17.13 -8.75 -6.20
CA GLN A 95 16.17 -9.05 -7.26
C GLN A 95 15.26 -7.86 -7.62
N PRO A 96 14.70 -7.09 -6.67
CA PRO A 96 13.89 -5.93 -7.00
C PRO A 96 14.66 -4.87 -7.80
N ILE A 97 15.93 -4.66 -7.45
CA ILE A 97 16.79 -3.71 -8.15
C ILE A 97 17.09 -4.19 -9.58
N ALA A 98 17.37 -5.47 -9.75
CA ALA A 98 17.58 -6.05 -11.08
C ALA A 98 16.32 -5.99 -11.96
N ASP A 99 15.15 -6.23 -11.37
CA ASP A 99 13.86 -6.10 -12.07
C ASP A 99 13.59 -4.63 -12.47
N ALA A 100 13.87 -3.67 -11.59
CA ALA A 100 13.74 -2.24 -11.89
C ALA A 100 14.69 -1.81 -13.02
N LEU A 101 15.98 -2.20 -12.98
CA LEU A 101 16.94 -1.90 -14.02
C LEU A 101 16.55 -2.53 -15.36
N LYS A 102 16.05 -3.75 -15.35
CA LYS A 102 15.54 -4.41 -16.56
C LYS A 102 14.39 -3.60 -17.18
N LEU A 103 13.41 -3.16 -16.37
CA LEU A 103 12.26 -2.42 -16.87
C LEU A 103 12.63 -1.00 -17.33
N LEU A 104 13.62 -0.36 -16.70
CA LEU A 104 14.17 0.93 -17.13
C LEU A 104 14.90 0.84 -18.47
N SER A 105 15.63 -0.26 -18.71
CA SER A 105 16.39 -0.46 -19.95
C SER A 105 15.54 -1.04 -21.10
N LYS A 106 14.33 -1.52 -20.80
CA LYS A 106 13.45 -2.11 -21.80
C LYS A 106 12.73 -1.02 -22.61
N GLU A 107 12.64 -1.21 -23.92
CA GLU A 107 11.95 -0.33 -24.83
C GLU A 107 10.46 -0.18 -24.49
N ILE A 108 9.96 1.08 -24.55
CA ILE A 108 8.54 1.40 -24.43
C ILE A 108 7.92 1.36 -25.82
N ILE A 109 7.10 0.34 -26.07
CA ILE A 109 6.40 0.14 -27.35
C ILE A 109 5.03 0.79 -27.25
N VAL A 110 4.71 1.66 -28.20
CA VAL A 110 3.39 2.30 -28.32
C VAL A 110 2.72 1.71 -29.57
N PRO A 111 1.55 1.02 -29.44
CA PRO A 111 0.87 0.45 -30.60
C PRO A 111 0.48 1.53 -31.61
N THR A 112 0.55 1.19 -32.90
CA THR A 112 0.32 2.15 -34.01
C THR A 112 -1.06 2.79 -33.99
N ASN A 113 -2.09 2.02 -33.59
CA ASN A 113 -3.48 2.45 -33.56
C ASN A 113 -3.93 2.98 -32.19
N SER A 114 -2.99 3.14 -31.24
CA SER A 114 -3.28 3.66 -29.90
C SER A 114 -3.31 5.19 -29.88
N SER A 115 -4.07 5.77 -28.94
CA SER A 115 -4.02 7.20 -28.64
C SER A 115 -2.76 7.50 -27.81
N ARG A 116 -1.69 7.98 -28.45
CA ARG A 116 -0.36 8.18 -27.84
C ARG A 116 -0.40 9.04 -26.57
N PHE A 117 -1.18 10.13 -26.60
CA PHE A 117 -1.32 11.04 -25.45
C PHE A 117 -1.95 10.34 -24.24
N LEU A 118 -3.10 9.68 -24.44
CA LEU A 118 -3.82 8.97 -23.38
C LEU A 118 -3.01 7.75 -22.88
N PHE A 119 -2.31 7.07 -23.79
CA PHE A 119 -1.45 5.92 -23.47
C PHE A 119 -0.32 6.28 -22.49
N VAL A 120 0.28 7.47 -22.64
CA VAL A 120 1.34 7.95 -21.74
C VAL A 120 0.79 8.50 -20.44
N ILE A 121 -0.38 9.15 -20.45
CA ILE A 121 -0.96 9.73 -19.23
C ILE A 121 -1.57 8.68 -18.31
N ALA A 122 -2.10 7.58 -18.84
CA ALA A 122 -2.79 6.57 -18.04
C ALA A 122 -1.94 6.00 -16.86
N PRO A 123 -0.67 5.59 -17.04
CA PRO A 123 0.18 5.18 -15.91
C PRO A 123 0.39 6.29 -14.88
N MET A 124 0.51 7.55 -15.34
CA MET A 124 0.69 8.69 -14.43
C MET A 124 -0.56 8.93 -13.57
N LEU A 125 -1.76 8.77 -14.14
CA LEU A 125 -3.02 8.88 -13.41
C LEU A 125 -3.22 7.76 -12.40
N SER A 126 -2.57 6.62 -12.56
CA SER A 126 -2.61 5.54 -11.57
C SER A 126 -1.63 5.80 -10.42
N ILE A 127 -0.38 6.22 -10.70
CA ILE A 127 0.64 6.34 -9.67
C ILE A 127 0.57 7.67 -8.91
N ALA A 128 0.24 8.78 -9.56
CA ALA A 128 0.25 10.09 -8.92
C ALA A 128 -0.73 10.17 -7.72
N PRO A 129 -1.99 9.71 -7.82
CA PRO A 129 -2.90 9.66 -6.69
C PRO A 129 -2.41 8.73 -5.58
N ALA A 130 -1.88 7.56 -5.93
CA ALA A 130 -1.36 6.58 -4.97
C ALA A 130 -0.21 7.15 -4.12
N LEU A 131 0.66 7.97 -4.70
CA LEU A 131 1.73 8.65 -3.96
C LEU A 131 1.22 9.89 -3.22
N ALA A 132 0.29 10.66 -3.81
CA ALA A 132 -0.24 11.87 -3.20
C ALA A 132 -1.05 11.60 -1.93
N ALA A 133 -1.71 10.44 -1.82
CA ALA A 133 -2.45 10.02 -0.63
C ALA A 133 -1.58 9.98 0.63
N TRP A 134 -0.28 9.73 0.50
CA TRP A 134 0.66 9.71 1.63
C TRP A 134 0.95 11.08 2.25
N ALA A 135 0.52 12.16 1.58
CA ALA A 135 0.71 13.52 2.12
C ALA A 135 -0.08 13.77 3.41
N VAL A 136 -1.25 13.14 3.55
CA VAL A 136 -2.14 13.35 4.70
C VAL A 136 -2.13 12.17 5.69
N LEU A 137 -1.37 11.11 5.40
CA LEU A 137 -1.30 9.94 6.25
C LEU A 137 -0.37 10.21 7.44
N PRO A 138 -0.87 10.15 8.69
CA PRO A 138 -0.05 10.38 9.86
C PRO A 138 0.76 9.14 10.24
N PHE A 139 2.04 9.34 10.53
CA PHE A 139 2.91 8.30 11.09
C PHE A 139 2.95 8.33 12.62
N THR A 140 2.76 9.52 13.17
CA THR A 140 2.56 9.78 14.62
C THR A 140 1.64 11.00 14.74
N ASP A 141 1.30 11.41 15.96
CA ASP A 141 0.55 12.61 16.27
C ASP A 141 1.14 13.89 15.64
N THR A 142 2.48 13.96 15.57
CA THR A 142 3.23 15.13 15.06
C THR A 142 3.86 14.92 13.69
N LEU A 143 4.06 13.66 13.28
CA LEU A 143 4.71 13.33 12.03
C LEU A 143 3.69 13.10 10.91
N VAL A 144 3.21 14.17 10.34
CA VAL A 144 2.35 14.20 9.15
C VAL A 144 2.87 15.28 8.21
N LEU A 145 2.78 15.08 6.89
CA LEU A 145 3.22 16.09 5.92
C LEU A 145 2.23 17.25 5.86
N ALA A 146 0.93 16.94 5.77
CA ALA A 146 -0.15 17.90 5.74
C ALA A 146 -1.30 17.41 6.65
N ASN A 147 -1.46 18.05 7.81
CA ASN A 147 -2.61 17.79 8.67
C ASN A 147 -3.80 18.62 8.16
N ILE A 148 -4.82 17.93 7.66
CA ILE A 148 -6.02 18.53 7.06
C ILE A 148 -7.23 17.91 7.74
N ASP A 149 -8.22 18.73 8.13
CA ASP A 149 -9.43 18.25 8.80
C ASP A 149 -10.25 17.25 7.97
N ALA A 150 -10.14 17.31 6.64
CA ALA A 150 -10.80 16.40 5.72
C ALA A 150 -9.83 15.36 5.12
N SER A 151 -8.83 14.91 5.88
CA SER A 151 -7.76 14.02 5.37
C SER A 151 -8.28 12.70 4.82
N LEU A 152 -9.31 12.11 5.42
CA LEU A 152 -9.94 10.90 4.92
C LEU A 152 -10.63 11.12 3.56
N LEU A 153 -11.38 12.21 3.40
CA LEU A 153 -12.02 12.53 2.12
C LEU A 153 -11.00 12.78 1.01
N TYR A 154 -9.87 13.42 1.35
CA TYR A 154 -8.78 13.61 0.40
C TYR A 154 -8.22 12.29 -0.12
N ILE A 155 -8.00 11.30 0.75
CA ILE A 155 -7.52 9.98 0.34
C ILE A 155 -8.55 9.29 -0.55
N LEU A 156 -9.83 9.26 -0.15
CA LEU A 156 -10.89 8.65 -0.95
C LEU A 156 -11.03 9.29 -2.33
N ALA A 157 -10.91 10.61 -2.42
CA ALA A 157 -10.93 11.29 -3.72
C ALA A 157 -9.74 10.89 -4.61
N LEU A 158 -8.56 10.72 -4.04
CA LEU A 158 -7.37 10.30 -4.78
C LEU A 158 -7.44 8.84 -5.22
N THR A 159 -7.89 7.92 -4.35
CA THR A 159 -8.05 6.51 -4.74
C THR A 159 -9.04 6.37 -5.88
N SER A 160 -10.17 7.08 -5.83
CA SER A 160 -11.15 7.14 -6.93
C SER A 160 -10.54 7.66 -8.24
N MET A 161 -9.62 8.64 -8.17
CA MET A 161 -8.93 9.13 -9.37
C MET A 161 -8.01 8.06 -9.99
N GLY A 162 -7.42 7.17 -9.20
CA GLY A 162 -6.57 6.09 -9.68
C GLY A 162 -7.27 5.14 -10.65
N VAL A 163 -8.57 4.94 -10.48
CA VAL A 163 -9.41 4.10 -11.34
C VAL A 163 -9.41 4.59 -12.80
N TYR A 164 -9.43 5.91 -13.00
CA TYR A 164 -9.38 6.48 -14.35
C TYR A 164 -8.11 6.12 -15.10
N GLY A 165 -6.98 5.92 -14.40
CA GLY A 165 -5.74 5.44 -14.99
C GLY A 165 -5.92 4.09 -15.68
N VAL A 166 -6.61 3.15 -15.02
CA VAL A 166 -6.91 1.82 -15.55
C VAL A 166 -7.90 1.88 -16.73
N ILE A 167 -8.97 2.66 -16.60
CA ILE A 167 -9.97 2.82 -17.66
C ILE A 167 -9.34 3.41 -18.92
N ILE A 168 -8.57 4.51 -18.76
CA ILE A 168 -7.91 5.19 -19.87
C ILE A 168 -6.85 4.30 -20.51
N ALA A 169 -6.11 3.50 -19.73
CA ALA A 169 -5.13 2.56 -20.25
C ALA A 169 -5.75 1.55 -21.23
N GLY A 170 -6.85 0.91 -20.83
CA GLY A 170 -7.55 -0.03 -21.70
C GLY A 170 -8.16 0.63 -22.93
N TRP A 171 -8.72 1.83 -22.78
CA TRP A 171 -9.29 2.60 -23.90
C TRP A 171 -8.20 3.05 -24.90
N ALA A 172 -7.12 3.64 -24.39
CA ALA A 172 -6.04 4.19 -25.19
C ALA A 172 -5.28 3.15 -26.00
N SER A 173 -5.22 1.91 -25.49
CA SER A 173 -4.54 0.77 -26.12
C SER A 173 -5.20 0.33 -27.45
N ASN A 174 -6.48 0.67 -27.69
CA ASN A 174 -7.27 0.25 -28.84
C ASN A 174 -7.22 -1.28 -29.09
N SER A 175 -7.14 -2.05 -28.02
CA SER A 175 -7.12 -3.50 -28.02
C SER A 175 -8.39 -4.06 -27.38
N LYS A 176 -9.01 -5.07 -27.99
CA LYS A 176 -10.25 -5.67 -27.46
C LYS A 176 -10.06 -6.26 -26.06
N TYR A 177 -8.95 -6.92 -25.83
CA TYR A 177 -8.64 -7.53 -24.54
C TYR A 177 -8.32 -6.50 -23.46
N ALA A 178 -7.54 -5.47 -23.80
CA ALA A 178 -7.24 -4.36 -22.89
C ALA A 178 -8.51 -3.61 -22.48
N PHE A 179 -9.41 -3.33 -23.43
CA PHE A 179 -10.67 -2.67 -23.15
C PHE A 179 -11.60 -3.52 -22.26
N LEU A 180 -11.75 -4.81 -22.56
CA LEU A 180 -12.53 -5.71 -21.71
C LEU A 180 -11.96 -5.83 -20.29
N GLY A 181 -10.64 -5.91 -20.15
CA GLY A 181 -9.97 -5.92 -18.84
C GLY A 181 -10.24 -4.64 -18.05
N ALA A 182 -10.09 -3.47 -18.70
CA ALA A 182 -10.36 -2.18 -18.08
C ALA A 182 -11.81 -2.03 -17.62
N MET A 183 -12.78 -2.43 -18.43
CA MET A 183 -14.20 -2.37 -18.07
C MET A 183 -14.55 -3.31 -16.91
N ARG A 184 -13.97 -4.51 -16.86
CA ARG A 184 -14.14 -5.43 -15.73
C ARG A 184 -13.53 -4.86 -14.46
N SER A 185 -12.31 -4.30 -14.55
CA SER A 185 -11.65 -3.64 -13.44
C SER A 185 -12.45 -2.47 -12.92
N ALA A 186 -12.91 -1.58 -13.79
CA ALA A 186 -13.71 -0.43 -13.41
C ALA A 186 -15.00 -0.82 -12.66
N ALA A 187 -15.73 -1.81 -13.17
CA ALA A 187 -16.95 -2.29 -12.52
C ALA A 187 -16.67 -2.91 -11.15
N GLN A 188 -15.56 -3.66 -11.03
CA GLN A 188 -15.10 -4.24 -9.76
C GLN A 188 -14.76 -3.13 -8.77
N ILE A 189 -13.85 -2.23 -9.13
CA ILE A 189 -13.35 -1.18 -8.22
C ILE A 189 -14.51 -0.31 -7.73
N VAL A 190 -15.38 0.20 -8.62
CA VAL A 190 -16.55 1.02 -8.23
C VAL A 190 -17.47 0.28 -7.25
N SER A 191 -17.70 -1.02 -7.46
CA SER A 191 -18.56 -1.81 -6.56
C SER A 191 -17.98 -1.96 -5.16
N TYR A 192 -16.68 -2.19 -5.06
CA TYR A 192 -16.00 -2.39 -3.80
C TYR A 192 -15.63 -1.08 -3.10
N GLU A 193 -15.38 -0.01 -3.86
CA GLU A 193 -15.16 1.34 -3.33
C GLU A 193 -16.40 1.86 -2.58
N ILE A 194 -17.61 1.61 -3.10
CA ILE A 194 -18.85 1.93 -2.40
C ILE A 194 -18.95 1.19 -1.06
N ALA A 195 -18.69 -0.12 -1.04
CA ALA A 195 -18.75 -0.91 0.19
C ALA A 195 -17.68 -0.47 1.20
N MET A 196 -16.47 -0.15 0.72
CA MET A 196 -15.37 0.37 1.52
C MET A 196 -15.69 1.75 2.07
N GLY A 197 -16.28 2.63 1.26
CA GLY A 197 -16.72 3.95 1.69
C GLY A 197 -17.75 3.87 2.82
N PHE A 198 -18.74 2.99 2.74
CA PHE A 198 -19.68 2.77 3.85
C PHE A 198 -18.98 2.23 5.10
N ALA A 199 -18.02 1.32 4.96
CA ALA A 199 -17.24 0.84 6.12
C ALA A 199 -16.47 1.97 6.82
N LEU A 200 -15.92 2.92 6.05
CA LEU A 200 -15.23 4.10 6.59
C LEU A 200 -16.20 5.10 7.20
N VAL A 201 -17.43 5.22 6.70
CA VAL A 201 -18.48 6.04 7.36
C VAL A 201 -18.74 5.53 8.77
N GLY A 202 -18.71 4.21 9.02
CA GLY A 202 -18.78 3.68 10.38
C GLY A 202 -17.66 4.21 11.27
N VAL A 203 -16.43 4.18 10.79
CA VAL A 203 -15.29 4.76 11.55
C VAL A 203 -15.50 6.25 11.84
N LEU A 204 -16.10 7.00 10.90
CA LEU A 204 -16.43 8.42 11.10
C LEU A 204 -17.49 8.63 12.17
N ILE A 205 -18.50 7.76 12.22
CA ILE A 205 -19.55 7.80 13.25
C ILE A 205 -18.94 7.54 14.63
N ALA A 206 -18.07 6.53 14.75
CA ALA A 206 -17.39 6.19 16.00
C ALA A 206 -16.35 7.23 16.44
N GLY A 207 -15.56 7.75 15.51
CA GLY A 207 -14.47 8.69 15.81
C GLY A 207 -14.87 10.16 15.83
N GLY A 208 -16.05 10.52 15.32
CA GLY A 208 -16.57 11.90 15.30
C GLY A 208 -15.78 12.90 14.45
N SER A 209 -14.77 12.46 13.69
CA SER A 209 -13.89 13.33 12.92
C SER A 209 -13.53 12.74 11.54
N LEU A 210 -13.20 13.64 10.60
CA LEU A 210 -12.63 13.29 9.30
C LEU A 210 -11.09 13.36 9.29
N ASN A 211 -10.50 13.86 10.38
CA ASN A 211 -9.06 13.96 10.54
C ASN A 211 -8.48 12.63 11.02
N LEU A 212 -7.51 12.08 10.27
CA LEU A 212 -6.89 10.79 10.59
C LEU A 212 -6.16 10.78 11.94
N VAL A 213 -5.62 11.91 12.38
CA VAL A 213 -4.94 12.01 13.69
C VAL A 213 -5.98 11.89 14.80
N GLU A 214 -7.08 12.62 14.72
CA GLU A 214 -8.16 12.61 15.72
C GLU A 214 -8.86 11.24 15.79
N ILE A 215 -9.01 10.56 14.65
CA ILE A 215 -9.57 9.19 14.61
C ILE A 215 -8.68 8.20 15.37
N VAL A 216 -7.35 8.34 15.28
CA VAL A 216 -6.43 7.49 16.04
C VAL A 216 -6.44 7.87 17.52
N GLU A 217 -6.51 9.15 17.84
CA GLU A 217 -6.61 9.64 19.23
C GLU A 217 -7.91 9.16 19.90
N ALA A 218 -9.03 9.12 19.18
CA ALA A 218 -10.30 8.58 19.67
C ALA A 218 -10.21 7.07 20.03
N GLN A 219 -9.20 6.35 19.54
CA GLN A 219 -8.94 4.95 19.88
C GLN A 219 -7.97 4.77 21.07
N GLN A 220 -7.60 5.84 21.80
CA GLN A 220 -6.71 5.73 22.94
C GLN A 220 -7.28 4.83 24.02
N GLY A 221 -6.39 4.02 24.61
CA GLY A 221 -6.73 3.08 25.65
C GLY A 221 -6.26 1.66 25.34
N SER A 222 -6.91 0.68 25.96
CA SER A 222 -6.57 -0.73 25.75
C SER A 222 -6.85 -1.18 24.31
N PHE A 223 -6.20 -2.24 23.87
CA PHE A 223 -6.47 -2.93 22.59
C PHE A 223 -7.97 -3.21 22.33
N LEU A 224 -8.77 -3.35 23.40
CA LEU A 224 -10.22 -3.56 23.32
C LEU A 224 -11.00 -2.27 23.05
N HIS A 225 -10.39 -1.09 23.24
CA HIS A 225 -11.00 0.21 22.91
C HIS A 225 -10.86 0.56 21.42
N TRP A 226 -10.01 -0.15 20.69
CA TRP A 226 -9.82 0.11 19.26
C TRP A 226 -11.09 -0.25 18.48
N PHE A 227 -11.33 0.45 17.39
CA PHE A 227 -12.52 0.33 16.57
C PHE A 227 -12.68 -1.03 15.86
N TRP A 228 -11.64 -1.86 15.80
CA TRP A 228 -11.75 -3.20 15.22
C TRP A 228 -12.80 -4.07 15.93
N LEU A 229 -13.02 -3.89 17.22
CA LEU A 229 -13.95 -4.73 18.00
C LEU A 229 -15.42 -4.32 17.75
N PRO A 230 -15.85 -3.06 17.99
CA PRO A 230 -17.22 -2.64 17.73
C PRO A 230 -17.57 -2.65 16.25
N LEU A 231 -16.60 -2.40 15.36
CA LEU A 231 -16.79 -2.33 13.91
C LEU A 231 -16.27 -3.56 13.17
N LEU A 232 -16.18 -4.73 13.84
CA LEU A 232 -15.61 -5.94 13.24
C LEU A 232 -16.17 -6.30 11.85
N PRO A 233 -17.48 -6.29 11.59
CA PRO A 233 -18.02 -6.54 10.26
C PRO A 233 -17.57 -5.48 9.23
N LEU A 234 -17.51 -4.20 9.61
CA LEU A 234 -17.04 -3.13 8.74
C LEU A 234 -15.54 -3.25 8.45
N PHE A 235 -14.74 -3.62 9.45
CA PHE A 235 -13.31 -3.89 9.27
C PHE A 235 -13.06 -5.01 8.27
N LEU A 236 -13.79 -6.12 8.36
CA LEU A 236 -13.69 -7.24 7.43
C LEU A 236 -14.12 -6.82 6.01
N VAL A 237 -15.24 -6.11 5.89
CA VAL A 237 -15.70 -5.59 4.59
C VAL A 237 -14.67 -4.61 4.01
N TYR A 238 -14.14 -3.68 4.81
CA TYR A 238 -13.11 -2.75 4.39
C TYR A 238 -11.88 -3.48 3.83
N PHE A 239 -11.35 -4.43 4.59
CA PHE A 239 -10.13 -5.13 4.20
C PHE A 239 -10.31 -5.99 2.96
N ILE A 240 -11.41 -6.76 2.87
CA ILE A 240 -11.71 -7.58 1.68
C ILE A 240 -11.98 -6.70 0.46
N SER A 241 -12.70 -5.58 0.64
CA SER A 241 -12.91 -4.60 -0.43
C SER A 241 -11.61 -3.97 -0.90
N GLY A 242 -10.67 -3.68 0.00
CA GLY A 242 -9.35 -3.19 -0.32
C GLY A 242 -8.50 -4.19 -1.14
N VAL A 243 -8.62 -5.49 -0.84
CA VAL A 243 -7.98 -6.54 -1.69
C VAL A 243 -8.59 -6.55 -3.09
N ALA A 244 -9.90 -6.34 -3.21
CA ALA A 244 -10.59 -6.29 -4.49
C ALA A 244 -10.27 -5.00 -5.27
N GLU A 245 -10.13 -3.86 -4.59
CA GLU A 245 -9.77 -2.56 -5.19
C GLU A 245 -8.38 -2.58 -5.82
N THR A 246 -7.42 -3.26 -5.17
CA THR A 246 -6.06 -3.44 -5.71
C THR A 246 -5.97 -4.53 -6.78
N ASN A 247 -7.08 -5.07 -7.28
CA ASN A 247 -7.12 -6.14 -8.28
C ASN A 247 -6.26 -7.37 -7.93
N ARG A 248 -6.05 -7.62 -6.63
CA ARG A 248 -5.23 -8.76 -6.16
C ARG A 248 -6.04 -10.04 -6.03
N ALA A 249 -5.38 -11.16 -6.26
CA ALA A 249 -6.00 -12.46 -6.02
C ALA A 249 -6.50 -12.55 -4.56
N PRO A 250 -7.73 -13.07 -4.34
CA PRO A 250 -8.57 -13.85 -5.25
C PRO A 250 -9.44 -13.04 -6.24
N PHE A 251 -9.38 -11.70 -6.22
CA PHE A 251 -10.22 -10.81 -7.03
C PHE A 251 -9.52 -10.31 -8.31
N ASP A 252 -8.49 -11.01 -8.76
CA ASP A 252 -7.67 -10.72 -9.95
C ASP A 252 -8.37 -11.16 -11.26
N VAL A 253 -9.56 -10.58 -11.53
CA VAL A 253 -10.32 -10.88 -12.76
C VAL A 253 -10.01 -9.90 -13.89
N SER A 254 -9.53 -8.72 -13.53
CA SER A 254 -9.10 -7.68 -14.48
C SER A 254 -7.82 -8.03 -15.22
N GLU A 255 -6.93 -8.80 -14.59
CA GLU A 255 -5.64 -9.22 -15.12
C GLU A 255 -5.61 -10.69 -15.54
N GLY A 256 -6.72 -11.41 -15.39
CA GLY A 256 -6.83 -12.84 -15.56
C GLY A 256 -6.09 -13.40 -16.79
N GLU A 257 -4.80 -13.78 -16.62
CA GLU A 257 -3.93 -14.26 -17.69
C GLU A 257 -4.56 -15.41 -18.51
N SER A 258 -5.35 -16.24 -17.85
CA SER A 258 -6.03 -17.38 -18.49
C SER A 258 -7.26 -16.98 -19.32
N GLU A 259 -7.85 -15.79 -19.10
CA GLU A 259 -9.08 -15.34 -19.75
C GLU A 259 -8.85 -14.24 -20.77
N ILE A 260 -8.08 -13.20 -20.39
CA ILE A 260 -7.92 -11.94 -21.15
C ILE A 260 -6.45 -11.54 -21.31
N VAL A 261 -5.54 -12.51 -21.37
CA VAL A 261 -4.10 -12.39 -21.59
C VAL A 261 -3.39 -11.68 -20.45
N ALA A 262 -3.57 -10.37 -20.28
CA ALA A 262 -3.04 -9.57 -19.16
C ALA A 262 -3.92 -8.33 -18.89
N GLY A 263 -5.17 -8.37 -19.29
CA GLY A 263 -6.14 -7.32 -19.00
C GLY A 263 -5.77 -5.95 -19.57
N PHE A 264 -5.97 -4.88 -18.78
CA PHE A 264 -5.82 -3.50 -19.24
C PHE A 264 -4.38 -3.11 -19.63
N HIS A 265 -3.37 -3.79 -19.09
CA HIS A 265 -1.95 -3.49 -19.34
C HIS A 265 -1.28 -4.38 -20.39
N VAL A 266 -2.05 -5.16 -21.15
CA VAL A 266 -1.52 -6.07 -22.20
C VAL A 266 -0.55 -5.39 -23.16
N GLU A 267 -0.87 -4.17 -23.58
CA GLU A 267 -0.10 -3.43 -24.58
C GLU A 267 1.05 -2.62 -23.98
N TYR A 268 1.13 -2.53 -22.64
CA TYR A 268 2.16 -1.75 -21.97
C TYR A 268 3.46 -2.55 -21.80
N SER A 269 4.60 -1.90 -22.05
CA SER A 269 5.93 -2.50 -21.94
C SER A 269 6.90 -1.60 -21.17
N GLY A 270 8.02 -2.18 -20.73
CA GLY A 270 9.09 -1.44 -20.07
C GLY A 270 8.65 -0.66 -18.83
N MET A 271 9.08 0.60 -18.74
CA MET A 271 8.77 1.45 -17.58
C MET A 271 7.29 1.80 -17.47
N ALA A 272 6.55 1.93 -18.57
CA ALA A 272 5.12 2.22 -18.55
C ALA A 272 4.32 1.11 -17.85
N PHE A 273 4.68 -0.16 -18.08
CA PHE A 273 4.14 -1.30 -17.34
C PHE A 273 4.55 -1.28 -15.86
N ALA A 274 5.82 -0.97 -15.57
CA ALA A 274 6.32 -0.91 -14.21
C ALA A 274 5.56 0.09 -13.33
N VAL A 275 5.16 1.23 -13.89
CA VAL A 275 4.44 2.28 -13.17
C VAL A 275 3.08 1.80 -12.68
N PHE A 276 2.33 0.99 -13.45
CA PHE A 276 1.07 0.39 -12.99
C PHE A 276 1.31 -0.55 -11.80
N PHE A 277 2.32 -1.43 -11.90
CA PHE A 277 2.69 -2.31 -10.79
C PHE A 277 3.11 -1.54 -9.54
N LEU A 278 3.90 -0.47 -9.70
CA LEU A 278 4.29 0.38 -8.57
C LEU A 278 3.06 1.03 -7.91
N ALA A 279 2.10 1.50 -8.70
CA ALA A 279 0.86 2.08 -8.19
C ALA A 279 0.03 1.04 -7.42
N GLU A 280 -0.08 -0.17 -7.96
CA GLU A 280 -0.82 -1.27 -7.33
C GLU A 280 -0.23 -1.65 -5.96
N TYR A 281 1.09 -1.87 -5.89
CA TYR A 281 1.74 -2.18 -4.61
C TYR A 281 1.73 -1.00 -3.63
N ALA A 282 1.82 0.24 -4.12
CA ALA A 282 1.68 1.43 -3.28
C ALA A 282 0.28 1.51 -2.67
N ASN A 283 -0.77 1.20 -3.46
CA ASN A 283 -2.15 1.14 -2.96
C ASN A 283 -2.36 -0.01 -1.97
N MET A 284 -1.72 -1.19 -2.16
CA MET A 284 -1.76 -2.26 -1.16
C MET A 284 -1.23 -1.80 0.20
N ILE A 285 -0.09 -1.10 0.22
CA ILE A 285 0.49 -0.56 1.45
C ILE A 285 -0.41 0.55 2.02
N LEU A 286 -1.00 1.39 1.17
CA LEU A 286 -1.92 2.46 1.59
C LEU A 286 -3.17 1.88 2.27
N ILE A 287 -3.81 0.88 1.68
CA ILE A 287 -4.99 0.21 2.27
C ILE A 287 -4.62 -0.47 3.58
N ALA A 288 -3.45 -1.12 3.65
CA ALA A 288 -2.94 -1.70 4.89
C ALA A 288 -2.69 -0.63 5.97
N ALA A 289 -2.17 0.53 5.58
CA ALA A 289 -1.94 1.66 6.49
C ALA A 289 -3.26 2.27 6.99
N LEU A 290 -4.24 2.46 6.11
CA LEU A 290 -5.56 2.93 6.48
C LEU A 290 -6.28 1.93 7.39
N ALA A 291 -6.20 0.62 7.12
CA ALA A 291 -6.73 -0.41 8.02
C ALA A 291 -6.12 -0.30 9.42
N ALA A 292 -4.80 -0.07 9.50
CA ALA A 292 -4.10 0.10 10.77
C ALA A 292 -4.52 1.38 11.51
N LEU A 293 -4.70 2.50 10.82
CA LEU A 293 -5.10 3.79 11.40
C LEU A 293 -6.57 3.79 11.84
N MET A 294 -7.45 3.31 10.97
CA MET A 294 -8.91 3.40 11.16
C MET A 294 -9.46 2.40 12.16
N PHE A 295 -8.89 1.19 12.22
CA PHE A 295 -9.45 0.11 13.02
C PHE A 295 -8.52 -0.42 14.11
N LEU A 296 -7.20 -0.33 13.92
CA LEU A 296 -6.21 -0.94 14.81
C LEU A 296 -5.43 0.07 15.66
N GLY A 297 -5.97 1.29 15.85
CA GLY A 297 -5.35 2.30 16.71
C GLY A 297 -4.01 2.85 16.20
N GLY A 298 -3.74 2.80 14.87
CA GLY A 298 -2.57 3.45 14.27
C GLY A 298 -1.25 3.20 15.00
N TRP A 299 -0.62 4.26 15.49
CA TRP A 299 0.64 4.21 16.24
C TRP A 299 0.50 3.86 17.72
N LEU A 300 -0.73 3.66 18.23
CA LEU A 300 -0.95 3.31 19.62
C LEU A 300 -0.39 1.91 19.94
N SER A 301 0.19 1.76 21.12
CA SER A 301 0.67 0.47 21.60
C SER A 301 -0.51 -0.47 21.89
N PRO A 302 -0.48 -1.75 21.47
CA PRO A 302 -1.50 -2.72 21.83
C PRO A 302 -1.50 -3.07 23.33
N PHE A 303 -0.45 -2.71 24.05
CA PHE A 303 -0.29 -2.98 25.48
C PHE A 303 -0.72 -1.79 26.36
N GLN A 304 -1.17 -0.69 25.77
CA GLN A 304 -1.65 0.50 26.48
C GLN A 304 -2.81 0.13 27.41
N GLY A 305 -2.78 0.59 28.66
CA GLY A 305 -3.76 0.25 29.68
C GLY A 305 -3.72 -1.20 30.18
N THR A 306 -2.69 -1.98 29.83
CA THR A 306 -2.48 -3.35 30.33
C THR A 306 -1.29 -3.42 31.27
N TRP A 307 -1.18 -4.52 32.03
CA TRP A 307 -0.02 -4.74 32.91
C TRP A 307 1.33 -4.77 32.18
N PHE A 308 1.33 -5.01 30.88
CA PHE A 308 2.55 -5.07 30.07
C PHE A 308 3.03 -3.71 29.57
N GLU A 309 2.24 -2.65 29.74
CA GLU A 309 2.57 -1.29 29.24
C GLU A 309 3.97 -0.81 29.61
N PRO A 310 4.44 -0.91 30.88
CA PRO A 310 5.77 -0.43 31.28
C PRO A 310 6.93 -1.13 30.55
N TRP A 311 6.72 -2.35 30.05
CA TRP A 311 7.76 -3.11 29.36
C TRP A 311 7.95 -2.66 27.91
N PHE A 312 6.95 -2.01 27.34
CA PHE A 312 6.94 -1.57 25.94
C PHE A 312 6.88 -0.05 25.76
N GLU A 313 6.90 0.71 26.86
CA GLU A 313 6.86 2.18 26.82
C GLU A 313 8.05 2.79 26.04
N TRP A 314 9.20 2.13 26.04
CA TRP A 314 10.39 2.55 25.30
C TRP A 314 10.28 2.41 23.78
N VAL A 315 9.26 1.69 23.27
CA VAL A 315 9.06 1.44 21.83
C VAL A 315 8.33 2.64 21.23
N PRO A 316 8.96 3.39 20.30
CA PRO A 316 8.30 4.51 19.64
C PRO A 316 7.02 4.07 18.89
N GLY A 317 5.97 4.89 18.92
CA GLY A 317 4.67 4.60 18.28
C GLY A 317 4.76 4.23 16.80
N ILE A 318 5.70 4.82 16.07
CA ILE A 318 5.94 4.52 14.66
C ILE A 318 6.23 3.03 14.39
N PHE A 319 6.88 2.33 15.32
CA PHE A 319 7.13 0.89 15.19
C PHE A 319 5.84 0.08 15.26
N TRP A 320 4.90 0.48 16.13
CA TRP A 320 3.59 -0.17 16.23
C TRP A 320 2.78 0.02 14.96
N LEU A 321 2.82 1.22 14.39
CA LEU A 321 2.17 1.50 13.10
C LEU A 321 2.74 0.59 12.00
N PHE A 322 4.07 0.54 11.83
CA PHE A 322 4.69 -0.30 10.82
C PHE A 322 4.45 -1.79 11.04
N ALA A 323 4.44 -2.25 12.30
CA ALA A 323 4.11 -3.64 12.62
C ALA A 323 2.68 -4.01 12.18
N LYS A 324 1.70 -3.13 12.44
CA LYS A 324 0.30 -3.32 12.03
C LYS A 324 0.17 -3.28 10.49
N ILE A 325 0.82 -2.31 9.83
CA ILE A 325 0.86 -2.26 8.36
C ILE A 325 1.46 -3.54 7.78
N PHE A 326 2.55 -4.03 8.34
CA PHE A 326 3.19 -5.26 7.90
C PHE A 326 2.26 -6.48 8.05
N ILE A 327 1.55 -6.59 9.18
CA ILE A 327 0.56 -7.68 9.41
C ILE A 327 -0.55 -7.60 8.36
N MET A 328 -1.12 -6.43 8.12
CA MET A 328 -2.17 -6.25 7.13
C MET A 328 -1.67 -6.54 5.71
N ALA A 329 -0.48 -6.04 5.34
CA ALA A 329 0.15 -6.35 4.05
C ALA A 329 0.45 -7.86 3.91
N PHE A 330 0.85 -8.54 4.98
CA PHE A 330 1.06 -9.98 4.98
C PHE A 330 -0.22 -10.75 4.65
N PHE A 331 -1.39 -10.32 5.11
CA PHE A 331 -2.67 -10.93 4.74
C PHE A 331 -2.95 -10.84 3.24
N PHE A 332 -2.58 -9.74 2.55
CA PHE A 332 -2.66 -9.67 1.09
C PHE A 332 -1.85 -10.78 0.41
N LEU A 333 -0.61 -11.00 0.89
CA LEU A 333 0.26 -12.04 0.34
C LEU A 333 -0.27 -13.44 0.63
N TRP A 334 -0.82 -13.64 1.82
CA TRP A 334 -1.38 -14.91 2.25
C TRP A 334 -2.65 -15.26 1.46
N PHE A 335 -3.55 -14.31 1.27
CA PHE A 335 -4.76 -14.52 0.48
C PHE A 335 -4.43 -14.92 -0.96
N ARG A 336 -3.46 -14.27 -1.57
CA ARG A 336 -2.98 -14.62 -2.92
C ARG A 336 -2.47 -16.08 -3.00
N ALA A 337 -1.85 -16.55 -1.95
CA ALA A 337 -1.27 -17.90 -1.94
C ALA A 337 -2.27 -19.01 -1.62
N THR A 338 -3.38 -18.70 -0.96
CA THR A 338 -4.31 -19.70 -0.41
C THR A 338 -5.65 -19.77 -1.12
N PHE A 339 -6.22 -18.64 -1.52
CA PHE A 339 -7.54 -18.61 -2.12
C PHE A 339 -7.51 -18.80 -3.64
N PRO A 340 -8.44 -19.62 -4.19
CA PRO A 340 -8.62 -19.70 -5.64
C PRO A 340 -9.25 -18.41 -6.17
N ARG A 341 -9.03 -18.12 -7.46
CA ARG A 341 -9.63 -16.96 -8.13
C ARG A 341 -11.15 -17.09 -8.18
N TYR A 342 -11.87 -16.00 -7.88
CA TYR A 342 -13.31 -15.90 -8.05
C TYR A 342 -13.68 -15.57 -9.51
N ARG A 343 -14.88 -15.96 -9.93
CA ARG A 343 -15.45 -15.54 -11.20
C ARG A 343 -16.02 -14.13 -11.09
N TYR A 344 -16.08 -13.43 -12.21
CA TYR A 344 -16.58 -12.05 -12.26
C TYR A 344 -17.99 -11.89 -11.66
N ASP A 345 -18.92 -12.82 -12.00
CA ASP A 345 -20.29 -12.80 -11.48
C ASP A 345 -20.35 -12.99 -9.95
N GLN A 346 -19.45 -13.80 -9.39
CA GLN A 346 -19.34 -14.02 -7.94
C GLN A 346 -18.82 -12.77 -7.24
N ILE A 347 -17.82 -12.11 -7.81
CA ILE A 347 -17.24 -10.88 -7.30
C ILE A 347 -18.31 -9.78 -7.25
N MET A 348 -19.04 -9.56 -8.35
CA MET A 348 -20.10 -8.56 -8.41
C MET A 348 -21.25 -8.87 -7.43
N ARG A 349 -21.60 -10.14 -7.27
CA ARG A 349 -22.62 -10.57 -6.30
C ARG A 349 -22.18 -10.31 -4.86
N LEU A 350 -20.91 -10.59 -4.54
CA LEU A 350 -20.35 -10.37 -3.21
C LEU A 350 -20.38 -8.89 -2.82
N GLY A 351 -19.92 -7.98 -3.72
CA GLY A 351 -19.95 -6.55 -3.48
C GLY A 351 -21.38 -6.02 -3.28
N TRP A 352 -22.25 -6.21 -4.27
CA TRP A 352 -23.58 -5.61 -4.27
C TRP A 352 -24.61 -6.29 -3.34
N LYS A 353 -24.59 -7.62 -3.23
CA LYS A 353 -25.62 -8.36 -2.49
C LYS A 353 -25.22 -8.76 -1.07
N VAL A 354 -23.94 -8.67 -0.73
CA VAL A 354 -23.45 -9.07 0.59
C VAL A 354 -22.82 -7.88 1.31
N PHE A 355 -21.79 -7.25 0.75
CA PHE A 355 -21.03 -6.22 1.46
C PHE A 355 -21.81 -4.93 1.67
N ILE A 356 -22.44 -4.39 0.63
CA ILE A 356 -23.24 -3.16 0.76
C ILE A 356 -24.41 -3.35 1.75
N PRO A 357 -25.25 -4.41 1.70
CA PRO A 357 -26.27 -4.63 2.71
C PRO A 357 -25.74 -4.79 4.14
N ILE A 358 -24.63 -5.54 4.32
CA ILE A 358 -24.01 -5.70 5.65
C ILE A 358 -23.56 -4.34 6.20
N THR A 359 -22.87 -3.53 5.40
CA THR A 359 -22.40 -2.21 5.84
C THR A 359 -23.56 -1.29 6.21
N ILE A 360 -24.61 -1.22 5.39
CA ILE A 360 -25.78 -0.38 5.69
C ILE A 360 -26.46 -0.81 7.01
N VAL A 361 -26.70 -2.12 7.19
CA VAL A 361 -27.31 -2.64 8.42
C VAL A 361 -26.45 -2.31 9.62
N TRP A 362 -25.12 -2.50 9.51
CA TRP A 362 -24.20 -2.23 10.62
C TRP A 362 -24.14 -0.75 10.97
N LEU A 363 -24.14 0.17 9.99
CA LEU A 363 -24.19 1.61 10.21
C LEU A 363 -25.43 2.04 11.01
N VAL A 364 -26.60 1.42 10.74
CA VAL A 364 -27.82 1.69 11.50
C VAL A 364 -27.69 1.21 12.95
N LEU A 365 -27.12 0.02 13.15
CA LEU A 365 -26.89 -0.54 14.50
C LEU A 365 -25.89 0.31 15.29
N GLU A 366 -24.81 0.71 14.64
CA GLU A 366 -23.79 1.59 15.21
C GLU A 366 -24.34 2.96 15.57
N GLY A 367 -25.08 3.62 14.66
CA GLY A 367 -25.71 4.90 14.95
C GLY A 367 -26.69 4.82 16.13
N ALA A 368 -27.43 3.71 16.28
CA ALA A 368 -28.27 3.47 17.42
C ALA A 368 -27.45 3.27 18.72
N ALA A 369 -26.29 2.60 18.65
CA ALA A 369 -25.39 2.40 19.77
C ALA A 369 -24.76 3.72 20.26
N VAL A 370 -24.34 4.58 19.31
CA VAL A 370 -23.82 5.93 19.60
C VAL A 370 -24.89 6.79 20.31
N VAL A 371 -26.11 6.82 19.78
CA VAL A 371 -27.21 7.57 20.42
C VAL A 371 -27.56 7.03 21.81
N ALA A 372 -27.40 5.73 22.02
CA ALA A 372 -27.65 5.08 23.30
C ALA A 372 -26.46 5.15 24.30
N GLY A 373 -25.30 5.68 23.88
CA GLY A 373 -24.07 5.73 24.70
C GLY A 373 -23.60 4.35 25.15
N ILE A 374 -23.57 3.38 24.24
CA ILE A 374 -23.27 1.98 24.58
C ILE A 374 -21.76 1.73 24.48
N GLY A 375 -21.15 1.42 25.61
CA GLY A 375 -19.76 0.94 25.71
C GLY A 375 -18.71 2.03 25.70
N PRO A 376 -17.43 1.68 25.83
CA PRO A 376 -16.33 2.63 25.97
C PRO A 376 -15.90 3.30 24.64
N TRP A 377 -16.62 3.04 23.55
CA TRP A 377 -16.30 3.54 22.22
C TRP A 377 -17.15 4.73 21.78
N PHE A 378 -18.25 5.01 22.49
CA PHE A 378 -19.27 5.96 22.04
C PHE A 378 -19.68 6.94 23.18
N ASP A 379 -18.75 7.21 24.11
CA ASP A 379 -18.94 8.18 25.21
C ASP A 379 -18.76 9.63 24.75
#